data_7c55d4a07f1633ce61abfdca4fb0b1a5
#
_entry.id   7c55d4a07f1633ce61abfdca4fb0b1a5
#
_cell.length_a   1.000
_cell.length_b   1.000
_cell.length_c   1.000
_cell.angle_alpha   90.00
_cell.angle_beta   90.00
_cell.angle_gamma   90.00
#
_symmetry.space_group_name_H-M   'P 1'
#
loop_
_entity.id
_entity.type
_entity.pdbx_description
1 polymer ?
#
loop_
_entity_poly.entity_id
_entity_poly.type
_entity_poly.pdbx_seq_one_letter_code
_entity_poly.pdbx_strand_id
1 'polypeptide(L)'
;QNAWGYTTLTFRQEGSTTYGTVGVSFYPLADRESSGYAAMAARYRRRLTEEEGVVPQKTDPGLYVSLLCAVRKKQPVFGIPFTVTQKITDYDAAGAAIRQLTGDGADDLTVLLERADGASVAGRPPAKLTAGSALGGKGGLRRLLDTAAQCGATVAPDTEWLKVEKWGSGYFSLFHAAKTISGNHAQTMPFDIATRFKDKTRAASLLRPASLAGIGEKLGASLDRWGMTAVGTGELGRMLYSDFSSPEWNRQKSAEVAAQAAGSLRQSGKDVLVFGGNSYLLAAASAVLDTPDTASGYDIADESVPFYALVMNGLCPCAGGAVNLSDDSRAALLTAIATGSSLYYRLYDDGDGQDERLQDTAYTALYDARLSEWTAKAAEQYRELKAALAPAAGAAIADYVQILPGVSRTVYENGTVILVNATEREATVDGAVLRGLSYTVVKGGDGDAR
;
A
#
# COMPACT_ATOMS: atom_id res chain seq x y z
N GLN A 1 -25.33 -5.90 9.60
CA GLN A 1 -26.77 -5.81 9.21
C GLN A 1 -27.08 -7.03 8.34
N ASN A 2 -28.23 -7.65 8.55
CA ASN A 2 -28.75 -8.68 7.66
C ASN A 2 -29.52 -8.03 6.51
N ALA A 3 -29.99 -8.83 5.54
CA ALA A 3 -30.73 -8.34 4.36
C ALA A 3 -32.02 -7.57 4.69
N TRP A 4 -32.48 -7.61 5.95
CA TRP A 4 -33.68 -6.96 6.45
C TRP A 4 -33.39 -5.70 7.28
N GLY A 5 -32.14 -5.24 7.30
CA GLY A 5 -31.75 -4.04 8.04
C GLY A 5 -31.66 -4.22 9.57
N TYR A 6 -31.81 -5.41 10.08
CA TYR A 6 -31.65 -5.67 11.52
C TYR A 6 -30.19 -5.89 11.88
N THR A 7 -29.74 -5.28 12.98
CA THR A 7 -28.45 -5.56 13.59
C THR A 7 -28.62 -6.70 14.59
N THR A 8 -27.99 -7.83 14.31
CA THR A 8 -27.94 -8.93 15.28
C THR A 8 -26.71 -8.71 16.17
N LEU A 9 -26.93 -8.48 17.44
CA LEU A 9 -25.87 -8.43 18.45
C LEU A 9 -25.64 -9.87 18.93
N THR A 10 -24.43 -10.37 18.76
CA THR A 10 -24.03 -11.67 19.29
C THR A 10 -23.13 -11.42 20.50
N PHE A 11 -23.57 -11.86 21.66
CA PHE A 11 -22.77 -11.83 22.88
C PHE A 11 -22.17 -13.21 23.11
N ARG A 12 -20.88 -13.24 23.44
CA ARG A 12 -20.23 -14.43 23.98
C ARG A 12 -19.81 -14.11 25.40
N GLN A 13 -20.31 -14.90 26.34
CA GLN A 13 -19.81 -14.85 27.70
C GLN A 13 -18.55 -15.73 27.74
N GLU A 14 -17.40 -15.13 27.98
CA GLU A 14 -16.18 -15.84 28.23
C GLU A 14 -16.09 -16.16 29.72
N GLY A 15 -15.68 -17.39 30.06
CA GLY A 15 -15.53 -17.82 31.43
C GLY A 15 -14.37 -17.18 32.19
N SER A 16 -13.54 -16.40 31.50
CA SER A 16 -12.47 -15.59 32.08
C SER A 16 -12.59 -14.16 31.63
N THR A 17 -12.51 -13.22 32.55
CA THR A 17 -12.35 -11.79 32.26
C THR A 17 -10.93 -11.59 31.71
N THR A 18 -10.83 -10.95 30.55
CA THR A 18 -9.53 -10.49 30.05
C THR A 18 -9.11 -9.29 30.88
N TYR A 19 -8.19 -9.50 31.80
CA TYR A 19 -7.57 -8.41 32.52
C TYR A 19 -6.39 -7.91 31.72
N GLY A 20 -6.55 -6.72 31.14
CA GLY A 20 -5.46 -5.98 30.52
C GLY A 20 -5.35 -4.61 31.16
N THR A 21 -4.17 -4.06 31.18
CA THR A 21 -3.98 -2.66 31.53
C THR A 21 -4.42 -1.83 30.34
N VAL A 22 -5.43 -0.98 30.54
CA VAL A 22 -5.80 0.04 29.56
C VAL A 22 -5.09 1.32 29.98
N GLY A 23 -4.16 1.77 29.16
CA GLY A 23 -3.40 3.00 29.37
C GLY A 23 -3.70 4.03 28.29
N VAL A 24 -3.74 5.30 28.68
CA VAL A 24 -3.78 6.44 27.76
C VAL A 24 -2.57 7.31 28.05
N SER A 25 -1.74 7.56 27.04
CA SER A 25 -0.57 8.43 27.17
C SER A 25 -0.88 9.79 26.56
N PHE A 26 -0.70 10.84 27.36
CA PHE A 26 -0.84 12.22 26.91
C PHE A 26 0.55 12.83 26.74
N TYR A 27 0.80 13.44 25.59
CA TYR A 27 2.07 14.08 25.26
C TYR A 27 1.83 15.58 25.07
N PRO A 28 2.07 16.42 26.11
CA PRO A 28 1.97 17.86 25.94
C PRO A 28 3.04 18.36 24.99
N LEU A 29 2.66 19.25 24.06
CA LEU A 29 3.59 19.99 23.22
C LEU A 29 3.91 21.30 23.96
N ALA A 30 5.19 21.50 24.28
CA ALA A 30 5.61 22.49 25.28
C ALA A 30 5.49 23.96 24.81
N ASP A 31 5.56 24.23 23.49
CA ASP A 31 5.59 25.59 22.94
C ASP A 31 4.44 25.84 21.96
N ARG A 32 3.82 27.01 22.06
CA ARG A 32 2.76 27.43 21.13
C ARG A 32 3.24 27.52 19.68
N GLU A 33 4.51 27.84 19.45
CA GLU A 33 5.14 27.91 18.13
C GLU A 33 5.37 26.53 17.50
N SER A 34 5.40 25.47 18.33
CA SER A 34 5.57 24.09 17.90
C SER A 34 4.34 23.21 18.17
N SER A 35 3.13 23.76 18.13
CA SER A 35 1.89 23.06 18.50
C SER A 35 1.04 22.61 17.31
N GLY A 36 1.50 22.81 16.09
CA GLY A 36 0.78 22.44 14.86
C GLY A 36 0.81 20.92 14.57
N TYR A 37 0.16 20.53 13.48
CA TYR A 37 0.08 19.12 13.04
C TYR A 37 1.46 18.50 12.80
N ALA A 38 2.43 19.26 12.28
CA ALA A 38 3.79 18.78 12.09
C ALA A 38 4.48 18.45 13.43
N ALA A 39 4.28 19.27 14.47
CA ALA A 39 4.80 19.00 15.81
C ALA A 39 4.18 17.75 16.44
N MET A 40 2.87 17.53 16.25
CA MET A 40 2.19 16.30 16.65
C MET A 40 2.77 15.09 15.90
N ALA A 41 2.97 15.20 14.59
CA ALA A 41 3.57 14.16 13.77
C ALA A 41 5.01 13.85 14.19
N ALA A 42 5.83 14.85 14.46
CA ALA A 42 7.19 14.69 14.97
C ALA A 42 7.22 14.00 16.34
N ARG A 43 6.27 14.33 17.25
CA ARG A 43 6.15 13.64 18.54
C ARG A 43 5.73 12.18 18.37
N TYR A 44 4.80 11.90 17.47
CA TYR A 44 4.38 10.52 17.20
C TYR A 44 5.50 9.73 16.51
N ARG A 45 6.25 10.34 15.58
CA ARG A 45 7.44 9.74 14.95
C ARG A 45 8.48 9.32 15.99
N ARG A 46 8.76 10.18 16.97
CA ARG A 46 9.66 9.83 18.11
C ARG A 46 9.16 8.60 18.88
N ARG A 47 7.85 8.51 19.12
CA ARG A 47 7.29 7.33 19.77
C ARG A 47 7.53 6.07 18.94
N LEU A 48 7.29 6.11 17.63
CA LEU A 48 7.53 4.98 16.74
C LEU A 48 9.00 4.52 16.76
N THR A 49 9.94 5.46 16.83
CA THR A 49 11.37 5.14 16.87
C THR A 49 11.83 4.65 18.25
N GLU A 50 11.39 5.29 19.31
CA GLU A 50 11.86 5.01 20.68
C GLU A 50 11.16 3.81 21.32
N GLU A 51 9.86 3.62 21.06
CA GLU A 51 9.04 2.62 21.73
C GLU A 51 8.69 1.42 20.81
N GLU A 52 8.56 1.62 19.50
CA GLU A 52 8.11 0.58 18.57
C GLU A 52 9.24 0.06 17.64
N GLY A 53 10.46 0.58 17.80
CA GLY A 53 11.65 0.07 17.10
C GLY A 53 11.70 0.37 15.59
N VAL A 54 10.96 1.37 15.13
CA VAL A 54 11.02 1.81 13.74
C VAL A 54 12.33 2.55 13.51
N VAL A 55 13.14 2.08 12.58
CA VAL A 55 14.42 2.70 12.24
C VAL A 55 14.19 3.69 11.09
N PRO A 56 14.52 4.99 11.27
CA PRO A 56 14.41 5.98 10.20
C PRO A 56 15.20 5.59 8.97
N GLN A 57 14.59 5.77 7.81
CA GLN A 57 15.17 5.47 6.51
C GLN A 57 15.20 6.74 5.65
N LYS A 58 15.97 6.68 4.56
CA LYS A 58 15.95 7.74 3.56
C LYS A 58 14.57 7.81 2.89
N THR A 59 13.98 8.99 2.87
CA THR A 59 12.61 9.23 2.35
C THR A 59 12.60 9.99 1.03
N ASP A 60 13.63 9.81 0.19
CA ASP A 60 13.59 10.36 -1.17
C ASP A 60 12.39 9.78 -1.94
N PRO A 61 11.75 10.57 -2.79
CA PRO A 61 10.58 10.12 -3.51
C PRO A 61 10.92 9.05 -4.54
N GLY A 62 10.27 7.88 -4.44
CA GLY A 62 10.34 6.76 -5.39
C GLY A 62 9.10 6.66 -6.28
N LEU A 63 9.21 5.87 -7.35
CA LEU A 63 8.08 5.47 -8.18
C LEU A 63 7.75 4.01 -7.93
N TYR A 64 6.55 3.74 -7.45
CA TYR A 64 6.05 2.40 -7.19
C TYR A 64 4.95 2.05 -8.20
N VAL A 65 5.07 0.92 -8.87
CA VAL A 65 4.10 0.47 -9.88
C VAL A 65 3.69 -0.96 -9.61
N SER A 66 2.44 -1.19 -9.26
CA SER A 66 1.87 -2.54 -9.21
C SER A 66 1.37 -2.96 -10.58
N LEU A 67 1.82 -4.11 -11.07
CA LEU A 67 1.38 -4.71 -12.32
C LEU A 67 0.50 -5.93 -12.03
N LEU A 68 -0.78 -5.87 -12.41
CA LEU A 68 -1.67 -7.02 -12.33
C LEU A 68 -1.28 -8.05 -13.40
N CYS A 69 -0.74 -9.18 -12.97
CA CYS A 69 -0.19 -10.20 -13.88
C CYS A 69 -1.23 -11.24 -14.30
N ALA A 70 -2.11 -11.68 -13.40
CA ALA A 70 -3.13 -12.67 -13.73
C ALA A 70 -4.38 -12.52 -12.86
N VAL A 71 -5.50 -13.01 -13.37
CA VAL A 71 -6.76 -13.12 -12.62
C VAL A 71 -7.34 -14.51 -12.73
N ARG A 72 -8.19 -14.88 -11.78
CA ARG A 72 -9.00 -16.10 -11.86
C ARG A 72 -10.36 -15.75 -12.44
N LYS A 73 -10.74 -16.40 -13.53
CA LYS A 73 -12.01 -16.21 -14.21
C LYS A 73 -12.73 -17.55 -14.34
N LYS A 74 -14.05 -17.56 -14.14
CA LYS A 74 -14.87 -18.72 -14.43
C LYS A 74 -15.15 -18.75 -15.92
N GLN A 75 -14.78 -19.84 -16.58
CA GLN A 75 -15.08 -20.06 -18.00
C GLN A 75 -15.86 -21.38 -18.16
N PRO A 76 -16.96 -21.38 -18.90
CA PRO A 76 -17.68 -22.62 -19.20
C PRO A 76 -16.90 -23.45 -20.22
N VAL A 77 -16.57 -24.69 -19.85
CA VAL A 77 -16.03 -25.70 -20.75
C VAL A 77 -17.07 -26.81 -20.85
N PHE A 78 -17.62 -27.01 -22.01
CA PHE A 78 -18.77 -27.93 -22.23
C PHE A 78 -19.95 -27.69 -21.25
N GLY A 79 -20.24 -26.40 -20.96
CA GLY A 79 -21.32 -26.01 -20.06
C GLY A 79 -21.02 -26.16 -18.56
N ILE A 80 -19.84 -26.66 -18.18
CA ILE A 80 -19.40 -26.78 -16.79
C ILE A 80 -18.47 -25.60 -16.47
N PRO A 81 -18.73 -24.84 -15.38
CA PRO A 81 -17.89 -23.70 -15.02
C PRO A 81 -16.57 -24.17 -14.40
N PHE A 82 -15.47 -23.95 -15.10
CA PHE A 82 -14.11 -24.12 -14.58
C PHE A 82 -13.49 -22.77 -14.21
N THR A 83 -12.69 -22.74 -13.16
CA THR A 83 -11.88 -21.58 -12.81
C THR A 83 -10.53 -21.70 -13.50
N VAL A 84 -10.27 -20.80 -14.43
CA VAL A 84 -9.00 -20.73 -15.17
C VAL A 84 -8.19 -19.52 -14.74
N THR A 85 -6.87 -19.58 -14.90
CA THR A 85 -5.98 -18.42 -14.77
C THR A 85 -5.93 -17.70 -16.08
N GLN A 86 -6.49 -16.48 -16.12
CA GLN A 86 -6.43 -15.58 -17.25
C GLN A 86 -5.18 -14.71 -17.12
N LYS A 87 -4.31 -14.75 -18.12
CA LYS A 87 -3.14 -13.87 -18.21
C LYS A 87 -3.61 -12.43 -18.50
N ILE A 88 -3.00 -11.47 -17.79
CA ILE A 88 -3.20 -10.04 -17.98
C ILE A 88 -1.86 -9.42 -18.41
N THR A 89 -0.91 -9.22 -17.50
CA THR A 89 0.44 -8.72 -17.81
C THR A 89 1.44 -9.86 -17.66
N ASP A 90 2.09 -10.28 -18.74
CA ASP A 90 3.13 -11.29 -18.64
C ASP A 90 4.50 -10.67 -18.28
N TYR A 91 5.50 -11.52 -18.06
CA TYR A 91 6.82 -11.06 -17.65
C TYR A 91 7.56 -10.26 -18.74
N ASP A 92 7.27 -10.52 -20.01
CA ASP A 92 7.90 -9.77 -21.12
C ASP A 92 7.27 -8.37 -21.25
N ALA A 93 5.94 -8.23 -21.08
CA ALA A 93 5.23 -6.96 -21.01
C ALA A 93 5.68 -6.13 -19.78
N ALA A 94 5.82 -6.78 -18.59
CA ALA A 94 6.36 -6.13 -17.42
C ALA A 94 7.80 -5.60 -17.65
N GLY A 95 8.64 -6.38 -18.32
CA GLY A 95 9.99 -5.95 -18.70
C GLY A 95 9.99 -4.79 -19.70
N ALA A 96 9.04 -4.74 -20.63
CA ALA A 96 8.88 -3.61 -21.54
C ALA A 96 8.49 -2.33 -20.79
N ALA A 97 7.53 -2.43 -19.84
CA ALA A 97 7.11 -1.32 -19.01
C ALA A 97 8.29 -0.78 -18.16
N ILE A 98 9.12 -1.64 -17.57
CA ILE A 98 10.31 -1.22 -16.82
C ILE A 98 11.26 -0.43 -17.72
N ARG A 99 11.60 -0.96 -18.92
CA ARG A 99 12.48 -0.25 -19.87
C ARG A 99 11.93 1.11 -20.27
N GLN A 100 10.63 1.21 -20.51
CA GLN A 100 10.00 2.47 -20.86
C GLN A 100 10.05 3.46 -19.70
N LEU A 101 9.56 3.08 -18.51
CA LEU A 101 9.56 3.95 -17.33
C LEU A 101 10.96 4.49 -17.00
N THR A 102 11.97 3.60 -16.99
CA THR A 102 13.35 4.01 -16.70
C THR A 102 13.97 4.83 -17.84
N GLY A 103 13.67 4.49 -19.10
CA GLY A 103 14.05 5.28 -20.26
C GLY A 103 13.45 6.68 -20.28
N ASP A 104 12.24 6.83 -19.74
CA ASP A 104 11.52 8.11 -19.57
C ASP A 104 11.92 8.85 -18.28
N GLY A 105 12.90 8.34 -17.52
CA GLY A 105 13.54 9.04 -16.39
C GLY A 105 13.08 8.61 -14.99
N ALA A 106 12.42 7.47 -14.84
CA ALA A 106 12.14 6.88 -13.52
C ALA A 106 13.38 6.15 -12.99
N ASP A 107 14.23 6.84 -12.23
CA ASP A 107 15.52 6.36 -11.74
C ASP A 107 15.46 5.68 -10.35
N ASP A 108 14.33 5.75 -9.65
CA ASP A 108 14.04 4.99 -8.43
C ASP A 108 12.69 4.27 -8.60
N LEU A 109 12.73 3.19 -9.41
CA LEU A 109 11.55 2.43 -9.80
C LEU A 109 11.48 1.10 -9.04
N THR A 110 10.37 0.89 -8.36
CA THR A 110 10.01 -0.42 -7.80
C THR A 110 8.72 -0.94 -8.44
N VAL A 111 8.79 -2.11 -9.06
CA VAL A 111 7.65 -2.77 -9.70
C VAL A 111 7.19 -3.96 -8.86
N LEU A 112 5.93 -3.91 -8.43
CA LEU A 112 5.28 -4.99 -7.72
C LEU A 112 4.50 -5.87 -8.71
N LEU A 113 4.73 -7.17 -8.66
CA LEU A 113 4.03 -8.13 -9.50
C LEU A 113 2.83 -8.70 -8.73
N GLU A 114 1.65 -8.13 -8.96
CA GLU A 114 0.42 -8.59 -8.33
C GLU A 114 -0.07 -9.88 -9.02
N ARG A 115 -0.30 -10.93 -8.25
CA ARG A 115 -0.77 -12.24 -8.73
C ARG A 115 0.10 -12.85 -9.84
N ALA A 116 1.42 -12.76 -9.66
CA ALA A 116 2.40 -13.26 -10.63
C ALA A 116 2.84 -14.71 -10.40
N ASP A 117 2.55 -15.28 -9.26
CA ASP A 117 2.91 -16.66 -8.92
C ASP A 117 1.69 -17.52 -8.62
N GLY A 118 1.88 -18.84 -8.65
CA GLY A 118 0.77 -19.79 -8.47
C GLY A 118 0.08 -19.70 -7.10
N ALA A 119 0.76 -19.21 -6.06
CA ALA A 119 0.17 -19.02 -4.74
C ALA A 119 -0.68 -17.75 -4.71
N SER A 120 -0.14 -16.61 -5.18
CA SER A 120 -0.84 -15.32 -5.17
C SER A 120 -2.03 -15.31 -6.12
N VAL A 121 -1.94 -15.93 -7.30
CA VAL A 121 -3.08 -16.13 -8.22
C VAL A 121 -4.20 -16.90 -7.53
N ALA A 122 -3.87 -17.93 -6.77
CA ALA A 122 -4.85 -18.72 -6.05
C ALA A 122 -5.31 -18.08 -4.72
N GLY A 123 -4.73 -16.94 -4.30
CA GLY A 123 -5.02 -16.31 -3.01
C GLY A 123 -4.59 -17.19 -1.84
N ARG A 124 -3.38 -17.72 -1.88
CA ARG A 124 -2.83 -18.63 -0.87
C ARG A 124 -1.63 -18.01 -0.16
N PRO A 125 -1.35 -18.43 1.09
CA PRO A 125 -0.17 -17.98 1.80
C PRO A 125 1.13 -18.26 1.03
N PRO A 126 2.10 -17.32 1.00
CA PRO A 126 3.27 -17.36 0.12
C PRO A 126 4.41 -18.20 0.68
N ALA A 127 4.15 -19.46 1.02
CA ALA A 127 5.20 -20.35 1.52
C ALA A 127 6.28 -20.69 0.48
N LYS A 128 5.96 -20.55 -0.82
CA LYS A 128 6.89 -20.81 -1.93
C LYS A 128 6.48 -20.01 -3.16
N LEU A 129 7.37 -19.19 -3.65
CA LEU A 129 7.19 -18.49 -4.93
C LEU A 129 7.46 -19.43 -6.11
N THR A 130 6.60 -19.39 -7.10
CA THR A 130 6.74 -20.17 -8.34
C THR A 130 6.44 -19.25 -9.52
N ALA A 131 7.30 -19.28 -10.54
CA ALA A 131 7.04 -18.51 -11.75
C ALA A 131 5.73 -18.96 -12.41
N GLY A 132 4.85 -18.03 -12.71
CA GLY A 132 3.57 -18.28 -13.37
C GLY A 132 3.79 -18.86 -14.77
N SER A 133 3.34 -20.09 -15.02
CA SER A 133 3.53 -20.73 -16.33
C SER A 133 2.86 -19.96 -17.46
N ALA A 134 1.66 -19.42 -17.20
CA ALA A 134 0.93 -18.58 -18.15
C ALA A 134 1.58 -17.22 -18.43
N LEU A 135 2.53 -16.79 -17.58
CA LEU A 135 3.20 -15.49 -17.67
C LEU A 135 4.59 -15.57 -18.32
N GLY A 136 4.99 -16.74 -18.85
CA GLY A 136 6.32 -16.97 -19.44
C GLY A 136 7.20 -17.93 -18.62
N GLY A 137 6.67 -18.45 -17.48
CA GLY A 137 7.35 -19.44 -16.66
C GLY A 137 8.70 -18.99 -16.11
N LYS A 138 9.56 -19.93 -15.74
CA LYS A 138 10.86 -19.65 -15.15
C LYS A 138 11.77 -18.81 -16.06
N GLY A 139 11.74 -19.07 -17.36
CA GLY A 139 12.55 -18.32 -18.34
C GLY A 139 12.13 -16.87 -18.46
N GLY A 140 10.81 -16.62 -18.54
CA GLY A 140 10.26 -15.27 -18.57
C GLY A 140 10.59 -14.48 -17.32
N LEU A 141 10.40 -15.07 -16.12
CA LEU A 141 10.75 -14.41 -14.87
C LEU A 141 12.24 -14.05 -14.79
N ARG A 142 13.14 -14.93 -15.23
CA ARG A 142 14.58 -14.59 -15.26
C ARG A 142 14.87 -13.42 -16.18
N ARG A 143 14.33 -13.42 -17.41
CA ARG A 143 14.48 -12.28 -18.33
C ARG A 143 13.97 -10.97 -17.74
N LEU A 144 12.84 -11.01 -17.02
CA LEU A 144 12.31 -9.85 -16.33
C LEU A 144 13.29 -9.33 -15.26
N LEU A 145 13.81 -10.22 -14.41
CA LEU A 145 14.78 -9.85 -13.37
C LEU A 145 16.08 -9.31 -13.97
N ASP A 146 16.58 -9.91 -15.05
CA ASP A 146 17.77 -9.43 -15.77
C ASP A 146 17.50 -8.02 -16.36
N THR A 147 16.32 -7.81 -16.94
CA THR A 147 15.91 -6.49 -17.46
C THR A 147 15.85 -5.46 -16.34
N ALA A 148 15.24 -5.79 -15.22
CA ALA A 148 15.14 -4.89 -14.07
C ALA A 148 16.54 -4.51 -13.54
N ALA A 149 17.44 -5.48 -13.40
CA ALA A 149 18.82 -5.23 -12.98
C ALA A 149 19.58 -4.31 -13.96
N GLN A 150 19.42 -4.50 -15.27
CA GLN A 150 20.00 -3.64 -16.29
C GLN A 150 19.47 -2.21 -16.25
N CYS A 151 18.20 -2.04 -15.88
CA CYS A 151 17.53 -0.74 -15.77
C CYS A 151 17.69 -0.09 -14.39
N GLY A 152 18.32 -0.75 -13.41
CA GLY A 152 18.41 -0.26 -12.05
C GLY A 152 17.08 -0.27 -11.29
N ALA A 153 16.09 -1.04 -11.76
CA ALA A 153 14.77 -1.15 -11.14
C ALA A 153 14.68 -2.35 -10.20
N THR A 154 13.86 -2.22 -9.16
CA THR A 154 13.54 -3.32 -8.24
C THR A 154 12.26 -4.03 -8.66
N VAL A 155 12.26 -5.36 -8.66
CA VAL A 155 11.07 -6.19 -8.89
C VAL A 155 10.73 -6.94 -7.61
N ALA A 156 9.50 -6.78 -7.14
CA ALA A 156 8.99 -7.41 -5.94
C ALA A 156 7.72 -8.22 -6.26
N PRO A 157 7.58 -9.48 -5.83
CA PRO A 157 6.29 -10.14 -5.88
C PRO A 157 5.37 -9.54 -4.82
N ASP A 158 4.14 -9.18 -5.17
CA ASP A 158 3.11 -8.87 -4.17
C ASP A 158 2.43 -10.16 -3.72
N THR A 159 2.48 -10.43 -2.43
CA THR A 159 2.12 -11.73 -1.86
C THR A 159 0.90 -11.64 -0.94
N GLU A 160 0.00 -12.61 -1.04
CA GLU A 160 -1.21 -12.68 -0.24
C GLU A 160 -1.01 -13.59 0.99
N TRP A 161 -1.03 -13.01 2.18
CA TRP A 161 -0.69 -13.71 3.43
C TRP A 161 -1.89 -14.25 4.20
N LEU A 162 -3.01 -13.60 4.06
CA LEU A 162 -4.12 -13.74 5.01
C LEU A 162 -5.23 -14.66 4.54
N LYS A 163 -5.22 -15.08 3.27
CA LYS A 163 -6.25 -15.94 2.71
C LYS A 163 -5.81 -17.38 2.64
N VAL A 164 -6.75 -18.29 2.86
CA VAL A 164 -6.55 -19.72 2.72
C VAL A 164 -7.71 -20.33 1.94
N GLU A 165 -7.37 -21.07 0.89
CA GLU A 165 -8.35 -21.79 0.10
C GLU A 165 -8.65 -23.17 0.70
N LYS A 166 -9.69 -23.83 0.17
CA LYS A 166 -10.10 -25.15 0.63
C LYS A 166 -9.00 -26.20 0.49
N TRP A 167 -8.21 -26.11 -0.59
CA TRP A 167 -7.13 -27.06 -0.92
C TRP A 167 -5.93 -26.34 -1.53
N GLY A 168 -4.71 -26.75 -1.18
CA GLY A 168 -3.48 -26.34 -1.83
C GLY A 168 -2.41 -25.73 -0.92
N SER A 169 -1.17 -25.62 -1.40
CA SER A 169 0.01 -24.99 -0.77
C SER A 169 0.36 -25.40 0.68
N GLY A 170 -0.11 -26.57 1.16
CA GLY A 170 0.12 -27.01 2.55
C GLY A 170 -0.78 -26.34 3.58
N TYR A 171 -1.66 -25.42 3.17
CA TYR A 171 -2.66 -24.79 4.02
C TYR A 171 -4.05 -25.16 3.52
N PHE A 172 -4.90 -25.65 4.43
CA PHE A 172 -6.26 -26.09 4.13
C PHE A 172 -7.22 -25.36 5.04
N SER A 173 -8.28 -24.77 4.49
CA SER A 173 -9.24 -23.99 5.28
C SER A 173 -9.83 -24.78 6.46
N LEU A 174 -10.02 -26.10 6.33
CA LEU A 174 -10.55 -26.93 7.40
C LEU A 174 -9.70 -26.88 8.69
N PHE A 175 -8.37 -26.82 8.55
CA PHE A 175 -7.43 -26.87 9.68
C PHE A 175 -6.76 -25.54 9.96
N HIS A 176 -6.63 -24.68 8.94
CA HIS A 176 -5.85 -23.45 9.02
C HIS A 176 -6.69 -22.16 8.91
N ALA A 177 -8.02 -22.26 8.77
CA ALA A 177 -8.87 -21.10 8.81
C ALA A 177 -9.11 -20.63 10.25
N ALA A 178 -9.00 -19.32 10.48
CA ALA A 178 -9.41 -18.68 11.71
C ALA A 178 -10.91 -18.92 11.99
N LYS A 179 -11.29 -18.86 13.26
CA LYS A 179 -12.69 -19.05 13.68
C LYS A 179 -13.31 -17.71 14.08
N THR A 180 -14.59 -17.57 13.75
CA THR A 180 -15.44 -16.52 14.29
C THR A 180 -15.88 -16.87 15.72
N ILE A 181 -16.47 -15.88 16.41
CA ILE A 181 -17.02 -16.10 17.76
C ILE A 181 -18.10 -17.20 17.80
N SER A 182 -18.80 -17.44 16.69
CA SER A 182 -19.78 -18.53 16.56
C SER A 182 -19.18 -19.89 16.17
N GLY A 183 -17.83 -19.98 16.09
CA GLY A 183 -17.11 -21.23 15.75
C GLY A 183 -17.01 -21.53 14.26
N ASN A 184 -17.64 -20.75 13.39
CA ASN A 184 -17.53 -20.90 11.94
C ASN A 184 -16.18 -20.40 11.42
N HIS A 185 -15.80 -20.74 10.19
CA HIS A 185 -14.62 -20.16 9.56
C HIS A 185 -14.80 -18.65 9.38
N ALA A 186 -13.81 -17.88 9.81
CA ALA A 186 -13.75 -16.47 9.52
C ALA A 186 -13.49 -16.27 8.03
N GLN A 187 -14.27 -15.37 7.41
CA GLN A 187 -14.18 -15.11 5.97
C GLN A 187 -14.17 -13.61 5.73
N THR A 188 -13.37 -13.18 4.76
CA THR A 188 -13.52 -11.88 4.13
C THR A 188 -14.47 -12.00 2.94
N MET A 189 -15.34 -11.01 2.78
CA MET A 189 -16.29 -10.92 1.68
C MET A 189 -16.21 -9.49 1.15
N PRO A 190 -15.82 -9.28 -0.11
CA PRO A 190 -15.85 -7.95 -0.71
C PRO A 190 -17.27 -7.38 -0.65
N PHE A 191 -17.35 -6.08 -0.43
CA PHE A 191 -18.62 -5.37 -0.52
C PHE A 191 -18.84 -4.96 -1.97
N ASP A 192 -20.01 -5.29 -2.50
CA ASP A 192 -20.44 -4.85 -3.82
C ASP A 192 -21.20 -3.53 -3.67
N ILE A 193 -20.65 -2.45 -4.22
CA ILE A 193 -21.22 -1.11 -4.12
C ILE A 193 -22.57 -1.03 -4.87
N ALA A 194 -22.68 -1.70 -6.02
CA ALA A 194 -23.89 -1.65 -6.85
C ALA A 194 -25.07 -2.35 -6.19
N THR A 195 -24.86 -3.51 -5.60
CA THR A 195 -25.91 -4.27 -4.90
C THR A 195 -26.04 -3.89 -3.44
N ARG A 196 -25.06 -3.21 -2.85
CA ARG A 196 -24.94 -2.90 -1.41
C ARG A 196 -24.90 -4.13 -0.50
N PHE A 197 -24.52 -5.29 -1.03
CA PHE A 197 -24.38 -6.53 -0.28
C PHE A 197 -22.92 -7.04 -0.31
N LYS A 198 -22.60 -7.89 0.68
CA LYS A 198 -21.34 -8.64 0.63
C LYS A 198 -21.42 -9.72 -0.44
N ASP A 199 -20.44 -9.72 -1.34
CA ASP A 199 -20.35 -10.73 -2.40
C ASP A 199 -19.84 -12.06 -1.81
N LYS A 200 -20.78 -12.96 -1.55
CA LYS A 200 -20.48 -14.31 -1.04
C LYS A 200 -19.76 -15.17 -2.06
N THR A 201 -19.82 -14.87 -3.34
CA THR A 201 -19.15 -15.64 -4.41
C THR A 201 -17.65 -15.42 -4.41
N ARG A 202 -17.20 -14.27 -3.87
CA ARG A 202 -15.80 -13.89 -3.67
C ARG A 202 -15.34 -14.04 -2.22
N ALA A 203 -16.06 -14.81 -1.40
CA ALA A 203 -15.67 -15.08 -0.03
C ALA A 203 -14.38 -15.90 0.01
N ALA A 204 -13.43 -15.48 0.86
CA ALA A 204 -12.19 -16.20 1.14
C ALA A 204 -12.05 -16.45 2.64
N SER A 205 -11.67 -17.65 3.03
CA SER A 205 -11.36 -17.96 4.43
C SER A 205 -10.09 -17.25 4.87
N LEU A 206 -10.08 -16.72 6.10
CA LEU A 206 -8.90 -16.08 6.69
C LEU A 206 -7.99 -17.14 7.33
N LEU A 207 -6.69 -16.98 7.13
CA LEU A 207 -5.67 -17.86 7.72
C LEU A 207 -5.63 -17.64 9.24
N ARG A 208 -5.40 -18.71 10.01
CA ARG A 208 -5.13 -18.58 11.45
C ARG A 208 -3.85 -17.77 11.67
N PRO A 209 -3.84 -16.76 12.54
CA PRO A 209 -2.64 -15.96 12.84
C PRO A 209 -1.45 -16.82 13.25
N ALA A 210 -1.68 -17.93 14.00
CA ALA A 210 -0.65 -18.89 14.36
C ALA A 210 0.15 -19.45 13.17
N SER A 211 -0.44 -19.49 11.98
CA SER A 211 0.22 -20.00 10.77
C SER A 211 1.18 -19.00 10.12
N LEU A 212 1.16 -17.75 10.50
CA LEU A 212 2.01 -16.69 9.91
C LEU A 212 3.49 -16.88 10.30
N ALA A 213 3.77 -17.40 11.49
CA ALA A 213 5.13 -17.45 12.06
C ALA A 213 6.19 -18.09 11.14
N GLY A 214 5.84 -19.16 10.40
CA GLY A 214 6.78 -19.82 9.50
C GLY A 214 6.73 -19.35 8.03
N ILE A 215 5.84 -18.42 7.70
CA ILE A 215 5.67 -17.94 6.32
C ILE A 215 6.82 -17.04 5.92
N GLY A 216 7.21 -16.09 6.77
CA GLY A 216 8.27 -15.12 6.47
C GLY A 216 9.60 -15.81 6.13
N GLU A 217 10.06 -16.76 6.93
CA GLU A 217 11.30 -17.52 6.69
C GLU A 217 11.27 -18.30 5.37
N LYS A 218 10.16 -19.03 5.13
CA LYS A 218 9.99 -19.81 3.90
C LYS A 218 9.94 -18.93 2.66
N LEU A 219 9.29 -17.78 2.77
CA LEU A 219 9.22 -16.79 1.70
C LEU A 219 10.59 -16.18 1.45
N GLY A 220 11.34 -15.79 2.49
CA GLY A 220 12.70 -15.26 2.39
C GLY A 220 13.61 -16.21 1.64
N ALA A 221 13.66 -17.50 2.03
CA ALA A 221 14.42 -18.52 1.32
C ALA A 221 13.95 -18.74 -0.13
N SER A 222 12.69 -18.45 -0.44
CA SER A 222 12.18 -18.52 -1.81
C SER A 222 12.59 -17.31 -2.66
N LEU A 223 12.62 -16.11 -2.07
CA LEU A 223 13.14 -14.90 -2.69
C LEU A 223 14.64 -15.05 -3.03
N ASP A 224 15.43 -15.58 -2.10
CA ASP A 224 16.88 -15.84 -2.33
C ASP A 224 17.13 -16.72 -3.55
N ARG A 225 16.34 -17.77 -3.73
CA ARG A 225 16.45 -18.66 -4.91
C ARG A 225 16.23 -17.96 -6.25
N TRP A 226 15.47 -16.88 -6.24
CA TRP A 226 15.22 -16.04 -7.42
C TRP A 226 16.12 -14.82 -7.51
N GLY A 227 16.92 -14.54 -6.49
CA GLY A 227 17.73 -13.32 -6.40
C GLY A 227 16.87 -12.06 -6.18
N MET A 228 15.65 -12.20 -5.66
CA MET A 228 14.77 -11.07 -5.37
C MET A 228 15.13 -10.45 -4.02
N THR A 229 15.21 -9.13 -3.98
CA THR A 229 15.58 -8.36 -2.79
C THR A 229 14.40 -7.69 -2.10
N ALA A 230 13.23 -7.63 -2.74
CA ALA A 230 12.05 -6.95 -2.24
C ALA A 230 10.80 -7.84 -2.32
N VAL A 231 9.79 -7.53 -1.49
CA VAL A 231 8.50 -8.25 -1.44
C VAL A 231 7.38 -7.37 -0.93
N GLY A 232 6.21 -7.43 -1.59
CA GLY A 232 4.96 -6.86 -1.11
C GLY A 232 4.25 -7.80 -0.14
N THR A 233 3.60 -7.24 0.87
CA THR A 233 2.91 -7.98 1.93
C THR A 233 1.40 -8.09 1.74
N GLY A 234 0.87 -7.67 0.60
CA GLY A 234 -0.56 -7.69 0.32
C GLY A 234 -1.37 -7.02 1.44
N GLU A 235 -2.39 -7.70 1.92
CA GLU A 235 -3.28 -7.14 2.94
C GLU A 235 -2.76 -7.24 4.39
N LEU A 236 -1.56 -7.78 4.63
CA LEU A 236 -1.03 -7.98 5.98
C LEU A 236 -0.95 -6.67 6.77
N GLY A 237 -0.64 -5.54 6.12
CA GLY A 237 -0.56 -4.21 6.73
C GLY A 237 -1.89 -3.51 6.94
N ARG A 238 -2.99 -4.05 6.42
CA ARG A 238 -4.32 -3.43 6.49
C ARG A 238 -5.30 -4.18 7.37
N MET A 239 -5.19 -5.51 7.41
CA MET A 239 -6.19 -6.37 8.00
C MET A 239 -5.68 -7.04 9.27
N LEU A 240 -6.37 -6.78 10.37
CA LEU A 240 -6.10 -7.38 11.67
C LEU A 240 -7.38 -8.01 12.25
N TYR A 241 -7.31 -9.27 12.62
CA TYR A 241 -8.45 -10.03 13.14
C TYR A 241 -8.04 -10.96 14.28
N SER A 242 -9.01 -11.38 15.09
CA SER A 242 -8.87 -12.41 16.12
C SER A 242 -9.23 -13.77 15.56
N ASP A 243 -8.62 -14.84 16.11
CA ASP A 243 -9.03 -16.20 15.89
C ASP A 243 -9.67 -16.76 17.17
N PHE A 244 -10.98 -16.92 17.16
CA PHE A 244 -11.73 -17.40 18.32
C PHE A 244 -11.62 -18.93 18.53
N SER A 245 -10.67 -19.59 17.89
CA SER A 245 -10.37 -21.00 18.18
C SER A 245 -9.70 -21.19 19.55
N SER A 246 -9.03 -20.12 20.08
CA SER A 246 -8.44 -20.07 21.42
C SER A 246 -8.44 -18.61 21.93
N PRO A 247 -8.62 -18.39 23.23
CA PRO A 247 -8.65 -17.04 23.82
C PRO A 247 -7.38 -16.23 23.63
N GLU A 248 -6.25 -16.86 23.45
CA GLU A 248 -4.94 -16.18 23.27
C GLU A 248 -4.81 -15.45 21.94
N TRP A 249 -5.57 -15.85 20.90
CA TRP A 249 -5.46 -15.30 19.54
C TRP A 249 -6.34 -14.06 19.35
N ASN A 250 -6.17 -13.09 20.23
CA ASN A 250 -6.75 -11.76 20.07
C ASN A 250 -6.02 -10.94 18.99
N ARG A 251 -6.51 -9.74 18.68
CA ARG A 251 -5.90 -8.86 17.66
C ARG A 251 -4.48 -8.45 17.99
N GLN A 252 -4.15 -8.24 19.27
CA GLN A 252 -2.80 -7.86 19.70
C GLN A 252 -1.80 -8.99 19.39
N LYS A 253 -2.15 -10.22 19.77
CA LYS A 253 -1.32 -11.38 19.45
C LYS A 253 -1.19 -11.61 17.95
N SER A 254 -2.26 -11.37 17.18
CA SER A 254 -2.21 -11.43 15.72
C SER A 254 -1.29 -10.36 15.12
N ALA A 255 -1.28 -9.14 15.66
CA ALA A 255 -0.36 -8.08 15.26
C ALA A 255 1.10 -8.43 15.54
N GLU A 256 1.39 -8.97 16.75
CA GLU A 256 2.74 -9.42 17.12
C GLU A 256 3.28 -10.47 16.13
N VAL A 257 2.48 -11.48 15.81
CA VAL A 257 2.91 -12.55 14.90
C VAL A 257 3.05 -12.05 13.44
N ALA A 258 2.17 -11.14 13.00
CA ALA A 258 2.32 -10.48 11.71
C ALA A 258 3.61 -9.67 11.62
N ALA A 259 3.92 -8.88 12.67
CA ALA A 259 5.15 -8.12 12.78
C ALA A 259 6.40 -9.02 12.79
N GLN A 260 6.38 -10.13 13.54
CA GLN A 260 7.46 -11.12 13.55
C GLN A 260 7.69 -11.75 12.16
N ALA A 261 6.61 -12.12 11.48
CA ALA A 261 6.69 -12.73 10.16
C ALA A 261 7.25 -11.77 9.10
N ALA A 262 6.82 -10.51 9.09
CA ALA A 262 7.40 -9.46 8.22
C ALA A 262 8.83 -9.09 8.65
N GLY A 263 9.08 -9.01 9.95
CA GLY A 263 10.40 -8.73 10.54
C GLY A 263 11.46 -9.77 10.16
N SER A 264 11.09 -11.04 10.04
CA SER A 264 12.03 -12.09 9.58
C SER A 264 12.51 -11.87 8.14
N LEU A 265 11.68 -11.31 7.26
CA LEU A 265 12.09 -10.90 5.91
C LEU A 265 13.06 -9.73 5.97
N ARG A 266 12.78 -8.71 6.78
CA ARG A 266 13.67 -7.57 6.95
C ARG A 266 15.04 -7.99 7.51
N GLN A 267 15.06 -8.88 8.50
CA GLN A 267 16.29 -9.44 9.08
C GLN A 267 17.10 -10.27 8.06
N SER A 268 16.43 -10.92 7.10
CA SER A 268 17.10 -11.61 5.98
C SER A 268 17.55 -10.67 4.85
N GLY A 269 17.52 -9.36 5.06
CA GLY A 269 17.98 -8.35 4.11
C GLY A 269 17.01 -8.07 2.96
N LYS A 270 15.71 -8.36 3.14
CA LYS A 270 14.69 -8.06 2.13
C LYS A 270 14.04 -6.71 2.40
N ASP A 271 13.76 -5.97 1.34
CA ASP A 271 12.89 -4.81 1.39
C ASP A 271 11.43 -5.26 1.46
N VAL A 272 10.74 -4.80 2.50
CA VAL A 272 9.35 -5.18 2.79
C VAL A 272 8.44 -4.00 2.45
N LEU A 273 7.65 -4.16 1.39
CA LEU A 273 6.70 -3.16 0.92
C LEU A 273 5.34 -3.45 1.58
N VAL A 274 4.91 -2.55 2.45
CA VAL A 274 3.70 -2.71 3.26
C VAL A 274 2.58 -1.88 2.66
N PHE A 275 1.38 -2.46 2.50
CA PHE A 275 0.21 -1.73 2.05
C PHE A 275 -0.64 -1.25 3.22
N GLY A 276 -1.11 0.01 3.17
CA GLY A 276 -1.98 0.64 4.16
C GLY A 276 -1.30 1.03 5.48
N GLY A 277 -0.24 0.35 5.88
CA GLY A 277 0.71 0.77 6.92
C GLY A 277 0.18 0.95 8.34
N ASN A 278 -0.59 -0.01 8.88
CA ASN A 278 -0.86 -0.02 10.32
C ASN A 278 0.45 -0.14 11.13
N SER A 279 0.52 0.52 12.28
CA SER A 279 1.75 0.71 13.08
C SER A 279 2.50 -0.58 13.40
N TYR A 280 1.82 -1.69 13.60
CA TYR A 280 2.45 -2.98 13.95
C TYR A 280 3.39 -3.54 12.87
N LEU A 281 3.34 -3.06 11.61
CA LEU A 281 4.28 -3.47 10.57
C LEU A 281 5.36 -2.44 10.25
N LEU A 282 5.29 -1.21 10.77
CA LEU A 282 6.21 -0.13 10.40
C LEU A 282 7.67 -0.45 10.72
N ALA A 283 7.96 -1.20 11.80
CA ALA A 283 9.32 -1.62 12.12
C ALA A 283 9.94 -2.58 11.07
N ALA A 284 9.10 -3.28 10.30
CA ALA A 284 9.55 -4.15 9.22
C ALA A 284 9.51 -3.46 7.84
N ALA A 285 8.81 -2.32 7.70
CA ALA A 285 8.58 -1.66 6.41
C ALA A 285 9.86 -1.03 5.84
N SER A 286 10.10 -1.22 4.55
CA SER A 286 11.05 -0.45 3.75
C SER A 286 10.37 0.68 2.98
N ALA A 287 9.11 0.51 2.64
CA ALA A 287 8.21 1.53 2.14
C ALA A 287 6.77 1.16 2.47
N VAL A 288 5.91 2.16 2.55
CA VAL A 288 4.48 1.99 2.82
C VAL A 288 3.67 2.56 1.66
N LEU A 289 2.81 1.74 1.07
CA LEU A 289 2.05 2.08 -0.13
C LEU A 289 0.55 2.10 0.15
N ASP A 290 -0.18 2.86 -0.66
CA ASP A 290 -1.63 3.00 -0.57
C ASP A 290 -2.07 3.42 0.84
N THR A 291 -1.37 4.47 1.34
CA THR A 291 -1.61 5.05 2.66
C THR A 291 -2.78 6.04 2.60
N PRO A 292 -3.45 6.31 3.74
CA PRO A 292 -4.42 7.39 3.80
C PRO A 292 -3.74 8.74 3.50
N ASP A 293 -4.20 9.44 2.48
CA ASP A 293 -3.73 10.77 2.06
C ASP A 293 -4.72 11.88 2.40
N THR A 294 -5.95 11.51 2.77
CA THR A 294 -7.04 12.43 3.14
C THR A 294 -7.71 12.00 4.44
N ALA A 295 -8.45 12.92 5.04
CA ALA A 295 -9.32 12.61 6.18
C ALA A 295 -10.60 11.87 5.72
N SER A 296 -11.38 11.41 6.71
CA SER A 296 -12.60 10.60 6.48
C SER A 296 -13.74 11.32 5.77
N GLY A 297 -13.65 12.63 5.54
CA GLY A 297 -14.68 13.41 4.83
C GLY A 297 -16.04 13.50 5.53
N TYR A 298 -16.07 13.37 6.86
CA TYR A 298 -17.29 13.59 7.62
C TYR A 298 -17.64 15.08 7.68
N ASP A 299 -18.92 15.42 7.62
CA ASP A 299 -19.44 16.80 7.68
C ASP A 299 -19.01 17.58 8.94
N ILE A 300 -18.56 16.89 9.97
CA ILE A 300 -18.06 17.49 11.22
C ILE A 300 -16.56 17.89 11.13
N ALA A 301 -15.86 17.47 10.07
CA ALA A 301 -14.45 17.79 9.90
C ALA A 301 -14.30 19.07 9.07
N ASP A 302 -13.59 20.07 9.61
CA ASP A 302 -13.38 21.36 8.95
C ASP A 302 -12.32 21.28 7.85
N GLU A 303 -11.29 20.44 8.04
CA GLU A 303 -10.20 20.27 7.07
C GLU A 303 -9.65 18.85 7.03
N SER A 304 -9.02 18.49 5.91
CA SER A 304 -8.29 17.25 5.75
C SER A 304 -6.80 17.48 6.00
N VAL A 305 -6.24 16.81 7.01
CA VAL A 305 -4.82 16.88 7.33
C VAL A 305 -4.15 15.59 6.89
N PRO A 306 -3.09 15.61 6.06
CA PRO A 306 -2.36 14.42 5.62
C PRO A 306 -1.44 13.90 6.74
N PHE A 307 -2.01 13.65 7.92
CA PHE A 307 -1.26 13.37 9.14
C PHE A 307 -0.36 12.14 9.02
N TYR A 308 -0.83 11.09 8.33
CA TYR A 308 -0.04 9.90 8.10
C TYR A 308 1.26 10.23 7.34
N ALA A 309 1.16 10.96 6.23
CA ALA A 309 2.32 11.35 5.44
C ALA A 309 3.29 12.25 6.24
N LEU A 310 2.75 13.17 7.06
CA LEU A 310 3.58 13.99 7.96
C LEU A 310 4.36 13.16 8.98
N VAL A 311 3.77 12.09 9.51
CA VAL A 311 4.47 11.14 10.40
C VAL A 311 5.55 10.37 9.65
N MET A 312 5.24 9.90 8.43
CA MET A 312 6.16 9.06 7.65
C MET A 312 7.32 9.83 7.04
N ASN A 313 7.16 11.13 6.77
CA ASN A 313 8.23 11.98 6.25
C ASN A 313 9.43 12.01 7.22
N GLY A 314 10.60 11.63 6.73
CA GLY A 314 11.81 11.43 7.55
C GLY A 314 11.84 10.13 8.35
N LEU A 315 10.85 9.24 8.20
CA LEU A 315 10.81 7.94 8.89
C LEU A 315 10.91 6.77 7.91
N CYS A 316 10.03 6.75 6.90
CA CYS A 316 9.96 5.67 5.91
C CYS A 316 9.31 6.21 4.63
N PRO A 317 9.80 5.85 3.44
CA PRO A 317 9.13 6.22 2.20
C PRO A 317 7.65 5.80 2.21
N CYS A 318 6.76 6.69 1.82
CA CYS A 318 5.35 6.36 1.71
C CYS A 318 4.73 6.94 0.43
N ALA A 319 3.71 6.27 -0.08
CA ALA A 319 2.91 6.72 -1.21
C ALA A 319 1.43 6.61 -0.86
N GLY A 320 0.64 7.58 -1.25
CA GLY A 320 -0.82 7.57 -1.13
C GLY A 320 -1.48 6.51 -2.00
N GLY A 321 -2.78 6.66 -2.24
CA GLY A 321 -3.53 5.80 -3.14
C GLY A 321 -2.98 5.83 -4.57
N ALA A 322 -3.37 4.84 -5.40
CA ALA A 322 -2.89 4.78 -6.78
C ALA A 322 -3.34 6.01 -7.57
N VAL A 323 -2.38 6.79 -8.07
CA VAL A 323 -2.60 8.07 -8.77
C VAL A 323 -3.53 7.92 -9.98
N ASN A 324 -3.36 6.84 -10.73
CA ASN A 324 -4.20 6.55 -11.90
C ASN A 324 -5.64 6.12 -11.55
N LEU A 325 -5.91 5.79 -10.30
CA LEU A 325 -7.26 5.43 -9.82
C LEU A 325 -7.90 6.53 -8.97
N SER A 326 -7.23 7.68 -8.83
CA SER A 326 -7.80 8.85 -8.19
C SER A 326 -8.77 9.58 -9.12
N ASP A 327 -9.71 10.33 -8.54
CA ASP A 327 -10.64 11.16 -9.32
C ASP A 327 -9.91 12.23 -10.13
N ASP A 328 -8.78 12.73 -9.62
CA ASP A 328 -7.90 13.69 -10.28
C ASP A 328 -6.42 13.36 -10.04
N SER A 329 -5.75 12.86 -11.08
CA SER A 329 -4.33 12.49 -11.02
C SER A 329 -3.40 13.70 -10.82
N ARG A 330 -3.81 14.91 -11.21
CA ARG A 330 -3.05 16.14 -10.97
C ARG A 330 -3.12 16.52 -9.49
N ALA A 331 -4.30 16.49 -8.89
CA ALA A 331 -4.48 16.75 -7.47
C ALA A 331 -3.72 15.72 -6.61
N ALA A 332 -3.71 14.43 -7.02
CA ALA A 332 -2.93 13.40 -6.34
C ALA A 332 -1.41 13.68 -6.38
N LEU A 333 -0.87 14.09 -7.53
CA LEU A 333 0.53 14.52 -7.64
C LEU A 333 0.82 15.73 -6.74
N LEU A 334 -0.07 16.74 -6.73
CA LEU A 334 0.10 17.91 -5.90
C LEU A 334 0.05 17.59 -4.40
N THR A 335 -0.77 16.62 -4.00
CA THR A 335 -0.79 16.11 -2.62
C THR A 335 0.54 15.44 -2.28
N ALA A 336 1.10 14.63 -3.19
CA ALA A 336 2.41 14.02 -2.98
C ALA A 336 3.53 15.09 -2.86
N ILE A 337 3.50 16.15 -3.66
CA ILE A 337 4.44 17.28 -3.56
C ILE A 337 4.28 18.00 -2.21
N ALA A 338 3.04 18.27 -1.77
CA ALA A 338 2.78 18.94 -0.51
C ALA A 338 3.25 18.14 0.71
N THR A 339 3.28 16.82 0.62
CA THR A 339 3.59 15.92 1.74
C THR A 339 4.97 15.29 1.68
N GLY A 340 5.72 15.50 0.60
CA GLY A 340 7.00 14.83 0.37
C GLY A 340 6.86 13.33 0.14
N SER A 341 5.71 12.87 -0.34
CA SER A 341 5.41 11.47 -0.56
C SER A 341 5.87 10.98 -1.94
N SER A 342 6.03 9.68 -2.08
CA SER A 342 6.29 8.98 -3.35
C SER A 342 5.01 8.84 -4.19
N LEU A 343 5.14 8.38 -5.44
CA LEU A 343 4.00 8.06 -6.29
C LEU A 343 3.77 6.55 -6.37
N TYR A 344 2.51 6.15 -6.36
CA TYR A 344 2.07 4.78 -6.55
C TYR A 344 1.07 4.68 -7.70
N TYR A 345 1.26 3.69 -8.58
CA TYR A 345 0.36 3.38 -9.69
C TYR A 345 -0.02 1.91 -9.66
N ARG A 346 -1.21 1.60 -10.14
CA ARG A 346 -1.67 0.23 -10.28
C ARG A 346 -2.15 0.00 -11.70
N LEU A 347 -1.38 -0.77 -12.48
CA LEU A 347 -1.52 -0.85 -13.92
C LEU A 347 -1.67 -2.31 -14.38
N TYR A 348 -2.10 -2.48 -15.62
CA TYR A 348 -2.12 -3.76 -16.31
C TYR A 348 -1.86 -3.61 -17.81
N ASP A 349 -1.38 -4.67 -18.46
CA ASP A 349 -1.19 -4.73 -19.90
C ASP A 349 -2.53 -4.92 -20.59
N ASP A 350 -2.96 -3.92 -21.35
CA ASP A 350 -4.20 -3.91 -22.12
C ASP A 350 -4.12 -4.82 -23.39
N GLY A 351 -2.91 -5.23 -23.80
CA GLY A 351 -2.70 -6.08 -24.99
C GLY A 351 -3.33 -5.45 -26.23
N ASP A 352 -4.21 -6.19 -26.88
CA ASP A 352 -4.90 -5.72 -28.10
C ASP A 352 -6.12 -4.82 -27.80
N GLY A 353 -6.18 -4.18 -26.62
CA GLY A 353 -7.20 -3.19 -26.26
C GLY A 353 -8.54 -3.73 -25.79
N GLN A 354 -8.63 -5.01 -25.42
CA GLN A 354 -9.87 -5.62 -24.92
C GLN A 354 -9.86 -5.83 -23.40
N ASP A 355 -10.59 -4.98 -22.68
CA ASP A 355 -10.72 -5.06 -21.21
C ASP A 355 -11.66 -6.17 -20.72
N GLU A 356 -12.25 -6.96 -21.62
CA GLU A 356 -13.13 -8.08 -21.27
C GLU A 356 -12.47 -9.13 -20.38
N ARG A 357 -11.12 -9.16 -20.36
CA ARG A 357 -10.35 -10.07 -19.50
C ARG A 357 -10.61 -9.81 -18.01
N LEU A 358 -10.87 -8.57 -17.60
CA LEU A 358 -11.13 -8.18 -16.21
C LEU A 358 -12.61 -8.27 -15.82
N GLN A 359 -13.52 -8.38 -16.77
CA GLN A 359 -14.96 -8.51 -16.50
C GLN A 359 -15.25 -9.78 -15.69
N ASP A 360 -16.20 -9.69 -14.77
CA ASP A 360 -16.60 -10.77 -13.85
C ASP A 360 -15.45 -11.28 -12.95
N THR A 361 -14.44 -10.45 -12.70
CA THR A 361 -13.34 -10.71 -11.79
C THR A 361 -13.37 -9.74 -10.59
N ALA A 362 -12.49 -9.95 -9.61
CA ALA A 362 -12.30 -9.02 -8.51
C ALA A 362 -11.67 -7.67 -8.97
N TYR A 363 -11.27 -7.57 -10.22
CA TYR A 363 -10.52 -6.45 -10.81
C TYR A 363 -11.33 -5.65 -11.83
N THR A 364 -12.63 -5.86 -11.92
CA THR A 364 -13.52 -5.12 -12.83
C THR A 364 -13.43 -3.60 -12.64
N ALA A 365 -13.07 -3.14 -11.43
CA ALA A 365 -12.91 -1.71 -11.13
C ALA A 365 -11.60 -1.09 -11.65
N LEU A 366 -10.67 -1.87 -12.21
CA LEU A 366 -9.44 -1.36 -12.82
C LEU A 366 -9.69 -0.93 -14.28
N TYR A 367 -10.60 0.00 -14.52
CA TYR A 367 -10.97 0.43 -15.86
C TYR A 367 -10.04 1.51 -16.44
N ASP A 368 -9.36 2.31 -15.61
CA ASP A 368 -8.39 3.35 -16.02
C ASP A 368 -6.98 3.00 -15.51
N ALA A 369 -6.45 1.87 -15.97
CA ALA A 369 -5.20 1.34 -15.45
C ALA A 369 -4.31 0.70 -16.54
N ARG A 370 -4.44 1.15 -17.79
CA ARG A 370 -3.74 0.58 -18.94
C ARG A 370 -2.29 1.05 -19.00
N LEU A 371 -1.37 0.12 -19.23
CA LEU A 371 0.05 0.45 -19.43
C LEU A 371 0.24 1.42 -20.60
N SER A 372 -0.48 1.23 -21.71
CA SER A 372 -0.40 2.07 -22.90
C SER A 372 -0.72 3.56 -22.63
N GLU A 373 -1.59 3.83 -21.67
CA GLU A 373 -2.03 5.18 -21.33
C GLU A 373 -1.21 5.82 -20.23
N TRP A 374 -0.75 5.02 -19.27
CA TRP A 374 -0.20 5.54 -18.03
C TRP A 374 1.31 5.49 -17.92
N THR A 375 2.03 4.66 -18.69
CA THR A 375 3.49 4.48 -18.51
C THR A 375 4.24 5.80 -18.70
N ALA A 376 4.01 6.51 -19.82
CA ALA A 376 4.66 7.79 -20.08
C ALA A 376 4.25 8.88 -19.09
N LYS A 377 2.95 8.95 -18.74
CA LYS A 377 2.41 9.93 -17.80
C LYS A 377 2.95 9.70 -16.38
N ALA A 378 3.08 8.45 -15.94
CA ALA A 378 3.66 8.12 -14.65
C ALA A 378 5.13 8.57 -14.54
N ALA A 379 5.92 8.35 -15.58
CA ALA A 379 7.31 8.83 -15.62
C ALA A 379 7.40 10.36 -15.66
N GLU A 380 6.50 11.05 -16.39
CA GLU A 380 6.42 12.51 -16.41
C GLU A 380 6.09 13.07 -15.02
N GLN A 381 5.03 12.55 -14.37
CA GLN A 381 4.62 12.97 -13.04
C GLN A 381 5.70 12.67 -11.99
N TYR A 382 6.40 11.56 -12.11
CA TYR A 382 7.52 11.24 -11.21
C TYR A 382 8.68 12.24 -11.37
N ARG A 383 9.06 12.61 -12.60
CA ARG A 383 10.11 13.62 -12.84
C ARG A 383 9.70 14.98 -12.27
N GLU A 384 8.44 15.37 -12.41
CA GLU A 384 7.91 16.61 -11.83
C GLU A 384 7.98 16.55 -10.30
N LEU A 385 7.52 15.47 -9.66
CA LEU A 385 7.62 15.27 -8.21
C LEU A 385 9.07 15.38 -7.73
N LYS A 386 9.98 14.67 -8.39
CA LYS A 386 11.39 14.65 -8.02
C LYS A 386 12.03 16.03 -8.14
N ALA A 387 11.73 16.77 -9.20
CA ALA A 387 12.21 18.15 -9.39
C ALA A 387 11.65 19.10 -8.31
N ALA A 388 10.37 18.98 -7.96
CA ALA A 388 9.74 19.78 -6.92
C ALA A 388 10.35 19.53 -5.53
N LEU A 389 10.65 18.27 -5.21
CA LEU A 389 11.17 17.87 -3.90
C LEU A 389 12.70 17.91 -3.79
N ALA A 390 13.44 18.06 -4.89
CA ALA A 390 14.90 18.11 -4.89
C ALA A 390 15.50 19.16 -3.91
N PRO A 391 14.95 20.38 -3.77
CA PRO A 391 15.47 21.36 -2.80
C PRO A 391 15.26 20.94 -1.34
N ALA A 392 14.30 20.06 -1.06
CA ALA A 392 14.00 19.55 0.27
C ALA A 392 14.65 18.19 0.57
N ALA A 393 15.47 17.66 -0.35
CA ALA A 393 16.07 16.34 -0.22
C ALA A 393 16.81 16.16 1.10
N GLY A 394 16.51 15.06 1.82
CA GLY A 394 17.12 14.72 3.10
C GLY A 394 16.64 15.55 4.30
N ALA A 395 15.73 16.52 4.12
CA ALA A 395 15.15 17.31 5.19
C ALA A 395 13.75 16.78 5.56
N ALA A 396 13.45 16.74 6.85
CA ALA A 396 12.11 16.42 7.32
C ALA A 396 11.19 17.65 7.26
N ILE A 397 9.88 17.41 7.24
CA ILE A 397 8.87 18.47 7.32
C ILE A 397 8.89 19.05 8.74
N ALA A 398 9.18 20.35 8.84
CA ALA A 398 9.18 21.14 10.07
C ALA A 398 7.81 21.74 10.37
N ASP A 399 7.08 22.18 9.32
CA ASP A 399 5.73 22.74 9.48
C ASP A 399 4.85 22.40 8.27
N TYR A 400 3.55 22.26 8.53
CA TYR A 400 2.51 22.06 7.51
C TYR A 400 1.24 22.80 7.93
N VAL A 401 0.74 23.64 7.07
CA VAL A 401 -0.51 24.37 7.30
C VAL A 401 -1.35 24.43 6.03
N GLN A 402 -2.64 24.20 6.17
CA GLN A 402 -3.62 24.52 5.13
C GLN A 402 -4.02 26.00 5.29
N ILE A 403 -3.52 26.85 4.38
CA ILE A 403 -3.74 28.31 4.43
C ILE A 403 -5.17 28.66 4.00
N LEU A 404 -5.66 27.98 2.96
CA LEU A 404 -7.01 28.08 2.44
C LEU A 404 -7.48 26.65 2.08
N PRO A 405 -8.78 26.38 1.95
CA PRO A 405 -9.26 25.11 1.47
C PRO A 405 -8.57 24.70 0.15
N GLY A 406 -7.82 23.58 0.17
CA GLY A 406 -7.05 23.09 -0.97
C GLY A 406 -5.75 23.84 -1.28
N VAL A 407 -5.34 24.79 -0.42
CA VAL A 407 -4.05 25.51 -0.55
C VAL A 407 -3.21 25.29 0.69
N SER A 408 -2.05 24.67 0.54
CA SER A 408 -1.16 24.31 1.65
C SER A 408 0.23 24.92 1.52
N ARG A 409 0.87 25.11 2.68
CA ARG A 409 2.27 25.48 2.82
C ARG A 409 2.99 24.40 3.63
N THR A 410 4.06 23.89 3.07
CA THR A 410 4.96 22.95 3.74
C THR A 410 6.32 23.59 3.90
N VAL A 411 6.87 23.56 5.09
CA VAL A 411 8.21 24.07 5.42
C VAL A 411 9.08 22.88 5.84
N TYR A 412 10.25 22.76 5.26
CA TYR A 412 11.23 21.72 5.59
C TYR A 412 12.30 22.27 6.54
N GLU A 413 12.96 21.38 7.30
CA GLU A 413 14.00 21.75 8.28
C GLU A 413 15.19 22.51 7.66
N ASN A 414 15.45 22.32 6.36
CA ASN A 414 16.48 23.06 5.63
C ASN A 414 16.02 24.43 5.12
N GLY A 415 14.83 24.89 5.52
CA GLY A 415 14.25 26.17 5.13
C GLY A 415 13.55 26.18 3.77
N THR A 416 13.51 25.07 3.04
CA THR A 416 12.73 24.97 1.80
C THR A 416 11.25 25.09 2.11
N VAL A 417 10.55 25.94 1.35
CA VAL A 417 9.10 26.14 1.44
C VAL A 417 8.44 25.69 0.15
N ILE A 418 7.41 24.87 0.25
CA ILE A 418 6.58 24.45 -0.88
C ILE A 418 5.15 24.94 -0.65
N LEU A 419 4.65 25.76 -1.58
CA LEU A 419 3.26 26.18 -1.63
C LEU A 419 2.54 25.38 -2.70
N VAL A 420 1.42 24.79 -2.36
CA VAL A 420 0.61 23.96 -3.28
C VAL A 420 -0.81 24.51 -3.33
N ASN A 421 -1.34 24.70 -4.52
CA ASN A 421 -2.74 24.98 -4.78
C ASN A 421 -3.36 23.81 -5.55
N ALA A 422 -4.06 22.96 -4.85
CA ALA A 422 -4.77 21.79 -5.42
C ALA A 422 -6.19 22.13 -5.92
N THR A 423 -6.57 23.41 -5.92
CA THR A 423 -7.86 23.87 -6.47
C THR A 423 -7.71 24.29 -7.94
N GLU A 424 -8.80 24.32 -8.69
CA GLU A 424 -8.80 24.84 -10.06
C GLU A 424 -8.67 26.37 -10.14
N ARG A 425 -8.87 27.07 -9.02
CA ARG A 425 -8.89 28.53 -8.97
C ARG A 425 -7.55 29.07 -8.54
N GLU A 426 -7.26 30.29 -9.00
CA GLU A 426 -6.12 31.06 -8.53
C GLU A 426 -6.28 31.43 -7.05
N ALA A 427 -5.21 31.35 -6.29
CA ALA A 427 -5.16 31.75 -4.88
C ALA A 427 -4.02 32.75 -4.65
N THR A 428 -4.23 33.71 -3.76
CA THR A 428 -3.18 34.63 -3.33
C THR A 428 -2.73 34.30 -1.92
N VAL A 429 -1.46 34.00 -1.75
CA VAL A 429 -0.83 33.63 -0.48
C VAL A 429 0.36 34.55 -0.25
N ASP A 430 0.37 35.30 0.86
CA ASP A 430 1.45 36.20 1.25
C ASP A 430 1.86 37.22 0.11
N GLY A 431 0.90 37.64 -0.70
CA GLY A 431 1.11 38.51 -1.86
C GLY A 431 1.59 37.79 -3.13
N ALA A 432 1.88 36.51 -3.08
CA ALA A 432 2.19 35.69 -4.25
C ALA A 432 0.92 35.09 -4.84
N VAL A 433 0.82 35.09 -6.17
CA VAL A 433 -0.30 34.48 -6.91
C VAL A 433 0.06 33.06 -7.29
N LEU A 434 -0.71 32.11 -6.80
CA LEU A 434 -0.63 30.69 -7.14
C LEU A 434 -1.74 30.34 -8.12
N ARG A 435 -1.39 29.90 -9.32
CA ARG A 435 -2.37 29.41 -10.31
C ARG A 435 -3.10 28.17 -9.76
N GLY A 436 -4.26 27.89 -10.30
CA GLY A 436 -4.95 26.64 -10.00
C GLY A 436 -4.12 25.42 -10.44
N LEU A 437 -4.23 24.33 -9.70
CA LEU A 437 -3.54 23.05 -9.93
C LEU A 437 -2.02 23.21 -10.12
N SER A 438 -1.39 24.04 -9.29
CA SER A 438 0.04 24.37 -9.38
C SER A 438 0.73 24.38 -8.01
N TYR A 439 2.04 24.50 -8.05
CA TYR A 439 2.88 24.65 -6.86
C TYR A 439 4.01 25.65 -7.11
N THR A 440 4.61 26.13 -6.03
CA THR A 440 5.81 26.98 -6.06
C THR A 440 6.77 26.49 -4.99
N VAL A 441 8.05 26.39 -5.33
CA VAL A 441 9.13 25.99 -4.42
C VAL A 441 10.05 27.18 -4.19
N VAL A 442 10.23 27.56 -2.92
CA VAL A 442 11.15 28.62 -2.49
C VAL A 442 12.29 27.94 -1.74
N LYS A 443 13.53 28.11 -2.24
CA LYS A 443 14.72 27.53 -1.61
C LYS A 443 15.06 28.25 -0.32
N GLY A 444 15.37 27.50 0.72
CA GLY A 444 15.93 28.06 1.96
C GLY A 444 17.27 28.74 1.66
N GLY A 445 17.37 30.03 1.96
CA GLY A 445 18.59 30.84 1.78
C GLY A 445 18.48 32.01 0.82
N ASP A 446 17.46 32.12 0.01
CA ASP A 446 17.19 33.29 -0.84
C ASP A 446 16.17 34.21 -0.16
N GLY A 447 16.63 35.02 0.77
CA GLY A 447 15.97 36.26 1.19
C GLY A 447 14.92 36.14 2.28
N ASP A 448 15.13 36.92 3.33
CA ASP A 448 14.18 37.37 4.35
C ASP A 448 12.73 36.86 4.21
N ALA A 449 12.45 35.73 4.86
CA ALA A 449 11.08 35.36 5.19
C ALA A 449 10.57 36.34 6.27
N ARG A 450 9.88 37.37 5.85
CA ARG A 450 9.03 38.21 6.70
C ARG A 450 7.60 37.72 6.64
#